data_b38f65621f00968f3c967e1096a29e55
#
_entry.id   b38f65621f00968f3c967e1096a29e55
#
_cell.length_a   1.000
_cell.length_b   1.000
_cell.length_c   1.000
_cell.angle_alpha   90.00
_cell.angle_beta   90.00
_cell.angle_gamma   90.00
#
_symmetry.space_group_name_H-M   'P 1'
#
loop_
_entity.id
_entity.type
_entity.pdbx_description
1 polymer ?
#
loop_
_entity_poly.entity_id
_entity_poly.type
_entity_poly.pdbx_seq_one_letter_code
_entity_poly.pdbx_strand_id
1 'polypeptide(L)'
;EKSVAFYKAIGFVPVEGVNSAWRSDEVMNRIHGTKNVESRMAKFTLDSNISGKPFTLYLREFRGIKRRNVMRGKTAWEPGATHIDLTVPDARLLWSQLKAAGMLWPRSWGGELVPLPGQTKYTMAYITDPDGMDVEIVDQRPAMPATATQSARPADPPGFNHIGLVVLDSDKAKAFYGGLLGEEFPKTESPWISNNDFMDSAVGGHGNVLRIFNGTFAEAADPNARMRFEVVEYKNRKKPVAPYSITDIGVNYVGFEVSGIDAFVARLKKVGLTVVSDGIVTMNGGYRVALVRDPDVGAFVELFERPKK
;
A
#
# COMPACT_ATOMS: atom_id res chain seq x y z
N GLU A 1 -18.28 -6.02 1.93
CA GLU A 1 -19.10 -5.06 2.70
C GLU A 1 -18.38 -4.56 3.95
N LYS A 2 -17.74 -5.44 4.74
CA LYS A 2 -17.01 -5.05 5.97
C LYS A 2 -15.87 -4.07 5.66
N SER A 3 -15.05 -4.37 4.64
CA SER A 3 -13.94 -3.50 4.22
C SER A 3 -14.45 -2.16 3.70
N VAL A 4 -15.59 -2.13 2.98
CA VAL A 4 -16.26 -0.87 2.57
C VAL A 4 -16.64 -0.02 3.78
N ALA A 5 -17.24 -0.63 4.82
CA ALA A 5 -17.59 0.09 6.04
C ALA A 5 -16.37 0.60 6.79
N PHE A 6 -15.32 -0.22 6.88
CA PHE A 6 -14.06 0.15 7.52
C PHE A 6 -13.39 1.35 6.85
N TYR A 7 -13.19 1.29 5.51
CA TYR A 7 -12.52 2.38 4.80
C TYR A 7 -13.32 3.70 4.86
N LYS A 8 -14.66 3.65 4.85
CA LYS A 8 -15.48 4.82 5.14
C LYS A 8 -15.24 5.38 6.54
N ALA A 9 -15.16 4.51 7.54
CA ALA A 9 -14.95 4.91 8.93
C ALA A 9 -13.59 5.59 9.17
N ILE A 10 -12.57 5.24 8.38
CA ILE A 10 -11.24 5.88 8.46
C ILE A 10 -11.06 7.06 7.49
N GLY A 11 -12.13 7.53 6.85
CA GLY A 11 -12.15 8.78 6.11
C GLY A 11 -12.13 8.66 4.58
N PHE A 12 -12.10 7.45 4.01
CA PHE A 12 -12.18 7.28 2.56
C PHE A 12 -13.57 7.60 2.02
N VAL A 13 -13.62 8.38 0.96
CA VAL A 13 -14.85 8.81 0.28
C VAL A 13 -15.14 7.85 -0.87
N PRO A 14 -16.33 7.21 -0.89
CA PRO A 14 -16.71 6.33 -2.00
C PRO A 14 -16.94 7.13 -3.28
N VAL A 15 -16.47 6.57 -4.40
CA VAL A 15 -16.74 7.09 -5.74
C VAL A 15 -17.97 6.38 -6.30
N GLU A 16 -19.03 7.11 -6.58
CA GLU A 16 -20.26 6.57 -7.14
C GLU A 16 -20.09 6.04 -8.57
N GLY A 17 -20.99 5.18 -9.00
CA GLY A 17 -21.01 4.61 -10.34
C GLY A 17 -19.97 3.51 -10.61
N VAL A 18 -19.19 3.13 -9.62
CA VAL A 18 -18.26 2.03 -9.72
C VAL A 18 -18.94 0.71 -9.37
N ASN A 19 -18.72 -0.25 -10.19
CA ASN A 19 -19.39 -1.52 -10.32
C ASN A 19 -19.43 -2.38 -9.05
N SER A 20 -20.49 -2.28 -8.28
CA SER A 20 -20.78 -3.16 -7.14
C SER A 20 -21.47 -4.48 -7.52
N ALA A 21 -21.87 -4.65 -8.79
CA ALA A 21 -22.50 -5.87 -9.27
C ALA A 21 -21.45 -6.94 -9.62
N TRP A 22 -21.75 -8.19 -9.33
CA TRP A 22 -20.95 -9.32 -9.76
C TRP A 22 -20.95 -9.48 -11.28
N ARG A 23 -19.77 -9.62 -11.87
CA ARG A 23 -19.59 -9.82 -13.31
C ARG A 23 -18.42 -10.78 -13.56
N SER A 24 -18.59 -11.60 -14.57
CA SER A 24 -17.47 -12.23 -15.25
C SER A 24 -17.06 -11.28 -16.38
N ASP A 25 -15.89 -10.69 -16.26
CA ASP A 25 -15.32 -9.77 -17.26
C ASP A 25 -14.06 -10.41 -17.84
N GLU A 26 -14.08 -10.69 -19.13
CA GLU A 26 -12.96 -11.36 -19.80
C GLU A 26 -11.69 -10.52 -19.76
N VAL A 27 -11.80 -9.20 -19.90
CA VAL A 27 -10.65 -8.27 -19.84
C VAL A 27 -10.01 -8.34 -18.47
N MET A 28 -10.83 -8.29 -17.39
CA MET A 28 -10.34 -8.41 -16.03
C MET A 28 -9.76 -9.79 -15.73
N ASN A 29 -10.37 -10.85 -16.26
CA ASN A 29 -9.81 -12.21 -16.13
C ASN A 29 -8.43 -12.30 -16.79
N ARG A 30 -8.22 -11.70 -17.96
CA ARG A 30 -6.92 -11.65 -18.63
C ARG A 30 -5.89 -10.83 -17.84
N ILE A 31 -6.28 -9.70 -17.24
CA ILE A 31 -5.40 -8.89 -16.37
C ILE A 31 -4.97 -9.70 -15.15
N HIS A 32 -5.88 -10.42 -14.52
CA HIS A 32 -5.59 -11.19 -13.31
C HIS A 32 -4.99 -12.59 -13.59
N GLY A 33 -4.83 -13.00 -14.82
CA GLY A 33 -4.38 -14.35 -15.18
C GLY A 33 -5.38 -15.44 -14.74
N THR A 34 -6.69 -15.13 -14.77
CA THR A 34 -7.78 -16.03 -14.34
C THR A 34 -8.71 -16.38 -15.51
N LYS A 35 -9.63 -17.32 -15.29
CA LYS A 35 -10.66 -17.70 -16.28
C LYS A 35 -12.01 -17.85 -15.58
N ASN A 36 -13.05 -17.25 -16.15
CA ASN A 36 -14.44 -17.38 -15.69
C ASN A 36 -14.63 -17.00 -14.22
N VAL A 37 -13.77 -16.12 -13.68
CA VAL A 37 -13.88 -15.61 -12.31
C VAL A 37 -14.76 -14.38 -12.33
N GLU A 38 -15.75 -14.35 -11.46
CA GLU A 38 -16.56 -13.16 -11.26
C GLU A 38 -15.92 -12.26 -10.22
N SER A 39 -15.99 -10.96 -10.45
CA SER A 39 -15.53 -9.95 -9.50
C SER A 39 -16.52 -8.82 -9.36
N ARG A 40 -16.47 -8.15 -8.22
CA ARG A 40 -17.08 -6.83 -8.01
C ARG A 40 -16.06 -5.90 -7.39
N MET A 41 -16.26 -4.60 -7.53
CA MET A 41 -15.29 -3.59 -7.11
C MET A 41 -16.00 -2.41 -6.45
N ALA A 42 -15.36 -1.86 -5.41
CA ALA A 42 -15.66 -0.55 -4.89
C ALA A 42 -14.43 0.35 -5.05
N LYS A 43 -14.65 1.60 -5.37
CA LYS A 43 -13.60 2.61 -5.53
C LYS A 43 -13.77 3.69 -4.47
N PHE A 44 -12.66 4.11 -3.90
CA PHE A 44 -12.60 5.19 -2.92
C PHE A 44 -11.50 6.18 -3.27
N THR A 45 -11.63 7.38 -2.77
CA THR A 45 -10.58 8.39 -2.79
C THR A 45 -10.32 8.90 -1.38
N LEU A 46 -9.10 9.31 -1.13
CA LEU A 46 -8.70 10.03 0.07
C LEU A 46 -7.70 11.11 -0.35
N ASP A 47 -7.85 12.32 0.20
CA ASP A 47 -6.90 13.38 -0.09
C ASP A 47 -5.49 12.99 0.35
N SER A 48 -4.49 13.42 -0.40
CA SER A 48 -3.11 13.14 -0.07
C SER A 48 -2.45 14.35 0.59
N ASN A 49 -1.76 14.09 1.68
CA ASN A 49 -0.98 15.11 2.39
C ASN A 49 0.28 15.53 1.63
N ILE A 50 0.67 14.78 0.62
CA ILE A 50 1.97 14.91 -0.07
C ILE A 50 1.80 15.31 -1.52
N SER A 51 0.93 14.63 -2.28
CA SER A 51 0.89 14.77 -3.73
C SER A 51 -0.05 15.87 -4.24
N GLY A 52 -0.89 16.44 -3.40
CA GLY A 52 -1.94 17.38 -3.84
C GLY A 52 -3.01 16.75 -4.74
N LYS A 53 -2.93 15.44 -5.01
CA LYS A 53 -3.93 14.64 -5.70
C LYS A 53 -4.48 13.57 -4.78
N PRO A 54 -5.77 13.20 -4.92
CA PRO A 54 -6.35 12.15 -4.09
C PRO A 54 -5.68 10.81 -4.36
N PHE A 55 -5.37 10.08 -3.29
CA PHE A 55 -5.06 8.66 -3.37
C PHE A 55 -6.32 7.88 -3.74
N THR A 56 -6.18 6.90 -4.62
CA THR A 56 -7.29 6.04 -5.04
C THR A 56 -7.12 4.63 -4.52
N LEU A 57 -8.12 4.15 -3.81
CA LEU A 57 -8.19 2.78 -3.30
C LEU A 57 -9.26 2.00 -4.07
N TYR A 58 -8.92 0.81 -4.53
CA TYR A 58 -9.85 -0.15 -5.11
C TYR A 58 -9.98 -1.37 -4.21
N LEU A 59 -11.19 -1.66 -3.76
CA LEU A 59 -11.52 -2.91 -3.08
C LEU A 59 -12.15 -3.86 -4.09
N ARG A 60 -11.51 -4.99 -4.33
CA ARG A 60 -12.00 -5.99 -5.27
C ARG A 60 -12.33 -7.30 -4.56
N GLU A 61 -13.48 -7.84 -4.84
CA GLU A 61 -13.93 -9.12 -4.32
C GLU A 61 -14.14 -10.10 -5.48
N PHE A 62 -13.72 -11.36 -5.28
CA PHE A 62 -13.81 -12.42 -6.28
C PHE A 62 -14.74 -13.53 -5.78
N ARG A 63 -15.43 -14.23 -6.70
CA ARG A 63 -16.16 -15.46 -6.44
C ARG A 63 -16.03 -16.45 -7.60
N GLY A 64 -16.47 -17.69 -7.39
CA GLY A 64 -16.31 -18.76 -8.39
C GLY A 64 -14.90 -19.38 -8.42
N ILE A 65 -14.05 -19.05 -7.44
CA ILE A 65 -12.69 -19.60 -7.29
C ILE A 65 -12.38 -19.87 -5.82
N LYS A 66 -11.57 -20.91 -5.55
CA LYS A 66 -11.07 -21.17 -4.20
C LYS A 66 -10.06 -20.10 -3.82
N ARG A 67 -10.25 -19.48 -2.67
CA ARG A 67 -9.40 -18.41 -2.14
C ARG A 67 -8.88 -18.76 -0.75
N ARG A 68 -7.67 -18.32 -0.43
CA ARG A 68 -7.10 -18.36 0.92
C ARG A 68 -7.09 -16.94 1.46
N ASN A 69 -7.16 -16.77 2.76
CA ASN A 69 -6.80 -15.49 3.37
C ASN A 69 -5.29 -15.51 3.65
N VAL A 70 -4.53 -14.77 2.87
CA VAL A 70 -3.05 -14.78 2.93
C VAL A 70 -2.49 -13.81 3.95
N MET A 71 -3.33 -12.89 4.44
CA MET A 71 -2.96 -11.93 5.49
C MET A 71 -3.35 -12.41 6.90
N ARG A 72 -4.21 -13.42 7.00
CA ARG A 72 -4.66 -13.92 8.30
C ARG A 72 -3.52 -14.49 9.11
N GLY A 73 -3.26 -13.89 10.28
CA GLY A 73 -2.17 -14.25 11.16
C GLY A 73 -0.79 -13.76 10.71
N LYS A 74 -0.71 -13.02 9.61
CA LYS A 74 0.52 -12.33 9.21
C LYS A 74 0.76 -11.15 10.14
N THR A 75 2.01 -10.96 10.49
CA THR A 75 2.43 -9.81 11.32
C THR A 75 2.87 -8.65 10.42
N ALA A 76 2.89 -7.44 10.98
CA ALA A 76 3.27 -6.24 10.24
C ALA A 76 4.75 -6.22 9.79
N TRP A 77 5.59 -7.09 10.36
CA TRP A 77 7.02 -7.22 10.01
C TRP A 77 7.34 -8.43 9.11
N GLU A 78 6.36 -9.22 8.70
CA GLU A 78 6.62 -10.33 7.79
C GLU A 78 6.82 -9.84 6.35
N PRO A 79 7.81 -10.39 5.61
CA PRO A 79 8.00 -10.04 4.20
C PRO A 79 6.72 -10.18 3.38
N GLY A 80 6.48 -9.19 2.51
CA GLY A 80 5.24 -9.06 1.75
C GLY A 80 4.06 -8.51 2.55
N ALA A 81 4.23 -8.09 3.82
CA ALA A 81 3.26 -7.24 4.48
C ALA A 81 3.27 -5.85 3.84
N THR A 82 2.09 -5.28 3.67
CA THR A 82 1.93 -3.94 3.13
C THR A 82 1.08 -3.12 4.09
N HIS A 83 1.32 -1.82 4.13
CA HIS A 83 0.47 -0.89 4.86
C HIS A 83 0.18 0.37 4.04
N ILE A 84 -0.88 1.04 4.40
CA ILE A 84 -1.13 2.44 4.03
C ILE A 84 -1.00 3.29 5.28
N ASP A 85 -0.28 4.41 5.17
CA ASP A 85 -0.16 5.38 6.25
C ASP A 85 -1.17 6.52 6.05
N LEU A 86 -1.91 6.78 7.11
CA LEU A 86 -2.89 7.85 7.21
C LEU A 86 -2.49 8.83 8.30
N THR A 87 -2.30 10.08 7.91
CA THR A 87 -2.21 11.18 8.87
C THR A 87 -3.61 11.65 9.22
N VAL A 88 -3.95 11.63 10.50
CA VAL A 88 -5.29 12.00 10.98
C VAL A 88 -5.22 13.20 11.94
N PRO A 89 -6.25 14.04 11.99
CA PRO A 89 -6.26 15.20 12.90
C PRO A 89 -6.21 14.81 14.38
N ASP A 90 -6.84 13.70 14.76
CA ASP A 90 -6.91 13.18 16.12
C ASP A 90 -7.02 11.66 16.10
N ALA A 91 -5.88 10.98 16.31
CA ALA A 91 -5.82 9.53 16.32
C ALA A 91 -6.60 8.92 17.50
N ARG A 92 -6.69 9.60 18.64
CA ARG A 92 -7.44 9.11 19.81
C ARG A 92 -8.94 9.12 19.56
N LEU A 93 -9.43 10.17 18.90
CA LEU A 93 -10.84 10.26 18.52
C LEU A 93 -11.18 9.15 17.51
N LEU A 94 -10.38 8.99 16.44
CA LEU A 94 -10.58 7.94 15.46
C LEU A 94 -10.52 6.55 16.11
N TRP A 95 -9.57 6.31 16.99
CA TRP A 95 -9.43 5.05 17.72
C TRP A 95 -10.68 4.71 18.52
N SER A 96 -11.21 5.68 19.28
CA SER A 96 -12.44 5.49 20.05
C SER A 96 -13.66 5.25 19.18
N GLN A 97 -13.77 5.92 18.04
CA GLN A 97 -14.85 5.71 17.07
C GLN A 97 -14.79 4.30 16.46
N LEU A 98 -13.61 3.83 16.02
CA LEU A 98 -13.44 2.48 15.50
C LEU A 98 -13.73 1.42 16.55
N LYS A 99 -13.29 1.65 17.80
CA LYS A 99 -13.58 0.74 18.93
C LYS A 99 -15.09 0.65 19.19
N ALA A 100 -15.77 1.78 19.25
CA ALA A 100 -17.23 1.82 19.44
C ALA A 100 -18.00 1.14 18.30
N ALA A 101 -17.50 1.24 17.08
CA ALA A 101 -18.07 0.59 15.89
C ALA A 101 -17.73 -0.91 15.77
N GLY A 102 -16.90 -1.47 16.65
CA GLY A 102 -16.40 -2.85 16.53
C GLY A 102 -15.49 -3.08 15.32
N MET A 103 -14.82 -2.02 14.85
CA MET A 103 -13.96 -2.02 13.66
C MET A 103 -12.48 -1.80 14.01
N LEU A 104 -12.09 -2.00 15.26
CA LEU A 104 -10.72 -1.79 15.72
C LEU A 104 -10.01 -3.13 15.93
N TRP A 105 -8.98 -3.39 15.12
CA TRP A 105 -8.12 -4.59 15.24
C TRP A 105 -6.65 -4.14 15.35
N PRO A 106 -6.19 -3.76 16.57
CA PRO A 106 -4.85 -3.20 16.74
C PRO A 106 -3.75 -4.23 16.62
N ARG A 107 -2.60 -3.78 16.11
CA ARG A 107 -1.32 -4.52 16.11
C ARG A 107 -0.46 -4.13 17.30
N SER A 108 -0.57 -2.89 17.77
CA SER A 108 0.27 -2.34 18.83
C SER A 108 0.14 -3.10 20.15
N TRP A 109 1.18 -3.03 20.97
CA TRP A 109 1.17 -3.66 22.30
C TRP A 109 0.01 -3.17 23.15
N GLY A 110 -0.63 -4.11 23.84
CA GLY A 110 -1.80 -3.81 24.66
C GLY A 110 -3.03 -3.35 23.88
N GLY A 111 -2.93 -3.26 22.54
CA GLY A 111 -4.03 -2.77 21.72
C GLY A 111 -4.30 -1.28 21.86
N GLU A 112 -3.26 -0.49 22.14
CA GLU A 112 -3.37 0.94 22.40
C GLU A 112 -2.51 1.77 21.43
N LEU A 113 -2.82 3.08 21.36
CA LEU A 113 -2.01 4.06 20.64
C LEU A 113 -0.66 4.26 21.32
N VAL A 114 0.40 4.36 20.53
CA VAL A 114 1.77 4.52 21.02
C VAL A 114 2.19 5.99 20.90
N PRO A 115 2.63 6.64 22.00
CA PRO A 115 3.12 8.00 21.94
C PRO A 115 4.36 8.12 21.03
N LEU A 116 4.42 9.15 20.20
CA LEU A 116 5.60 9.42 19.39
C LEU A 116 6.80 9.79 20.25
N PRO A 117 8.02 9.36 19.90
CA PRO A 117 9.22 9.66 20.69
C PRO A 117 9.40 11.15 20.96
N GLY A 118 9.58 11.49 22.24
CA GLY A 118 9.72 12.88 22.68
C GLY A 118 8.44 13.73 22.64
N GLN A 119 7.29 13.11 22.34
CA GLN A 119 6.02 13.83 22.18
C GLN A 119 4.86 13.03 22.77
N THR A 120 4.40 13.42 23.95
CA THR A 120 3.26 12.74 24.61
C THR A 120 1.91 13.06 23.97
N LYS A 121 1.82 14.16 23.22
CA LYS A 121 0.58 14.64 22.60
C LYS A 121 0.21 13.86 21.35
N TYR A 122 1.19 13.47 20.55
CA TYR A 122 0.99 12.80 19.27
C TYR A 122 1.23 11.31 19.41
N THR A 123 0.43 10.54 18.71
CA THR A 123 0.43 9.07 18.80
C THR A 123 0.43 8.45 17.41
N MET A 124 0.83 7.18 17.33
CA MET A 124 0.61 6.34 16.18
C MET A 124 0.23 4.92 16.60
N ALA A 125 -0.33 4.17 15.69
CA ALA A 125 -0.48 2.72 15.81
C ALA A 125 -0.77 2.06 14.47
N TYR A 126 -0.47 0.78 14.38
CA TYR A 126 -0.93 -0.07 13.30
C TYR A 126 -2.22 -0.77 13.72
N ILE A 127 -3.20 -0.75 12.84
CA ILE A 127 -4.41 -1.57 12.91
C ILE A 127 -4.51 -2.42 11.66
N THR A 128 -5.41 -3.40 11.63
CA THR A 128 -5.72 -4.12 10.39
C THR A 128 -7.09 -3.74 9.86
N ASP A 129 -7.24 -3.83 8.56
CA ASP A 129 -8.56 -3.88 7.93
C ASP A 129 -9.21 -5.26 8.15
N PRO A 130 -10.50 -5.47 7.77
CA PRO A 130 -11.18 -6.75 7.93
C PRO A 130 -10.54 -7.94 7.21
N ASP A 131 -9.70 -7.70 6.21
CA ASP A 131 -9.03 -8.74 5.43
C ASP A 131 -7.60 -8.99 5.91
N GLY A 132 -7.10 -8.15 6.84
CA GLY A 132 -5.81 -8.27 7.51
C GLY A 132 -4.69 -7.38 6.94
N MET A 133 -5.02 -6.45 6.03
CA MET A 133 -4.08 -5.44 5.57
C MET A 133 -3.79 -4.44 6.67
N ASP A 134 -2.54 -4.05 6.82
CA ASP A 134 -2.15 -3.08 7.83
C ASP A 134 -2.48 -1.64 7.39
N VAL A 135 -2.98 -0.87 8.34
CA VAL A 135 -3.22 0.56 8.23
C VAL A 135 -2.49 1.24 9.39
N GLU A 136 -1.54 2.09 9.05
CA GLU A 136 -0.85 2.94 10.00
C GLU A 136 -1.66 4.22 10.20
N ILE A 137 -1.92 4.58 11.44
CA ILE A 137 -2.62 5.80 11.83
C ILE A 137 -1.65 6.66 12.62
N VAL A 138 -1.40 7.88 12.15
CA VAL A 138 -0.48 8.83 12.79
C VAL A 138 -1.20 10.15 13.05
N ASP A 139 -1.07 10.67 14.28
CA ASP A 139 -1.54 12.01 14.58
C ASP A 139 -0.84 13.06 13.72
N GLN A 140 -1.62 14.01 13.22
CA GLN A 140 -1.09 15.17 12.53
C GLN A 140 -0.23 16.00 13.48
N ARG A 141 1.03 16.24 13.09
CA ARG A 141 1.91 17.16 13.79
C ARG A 141 1.68 18.59 13.31
N PRO A 142 1.82 19.62 14.17
CA PRO A 142 1.92 21.00 13.71
C PRO A 142 3.01 21.09 12.64
N ALA A 143 2.80 21.95 11.63
CA ALA A 143 3.78 22.17 10.59
C ALA A 143 5.15 22.46 11.25
N MET A 144 6.14 21.62 10.94
CA MET A 144 7.52 21.87 11.31
C MET A 144 7.99 23.16 10.58
N PRO A 145 8.87 23.97 11.18
CA PRO A 145 9.44 25.13 10.49
C PRO A 145 10.03 24.72 9.14
N ALA A 146 10.00 25.59 8.15
CA ALA A 146 10.33 25.36 6.75
C ALA A 146 11.74 24.79 6.44
N THR A 147 12.56 24.52 7.44
CA THR A 147 13.84 23.82 7.34
C THR A 147 13.73 22.29 7.32
N ALA A 148 12.56 21.75 7.63
CA ALA A 148 12.31 20.32 7.49
C ALA A 148 11.76 20.04 6.08
N THR A 149 12.37 19.13 5.36
CA THR A 149 12.03 18.68 4.00
C THR A 149 10.65 18.01 3.86
N GLN A 150 9.77 18.22 4.81
CA GLN A 150 8.39 17.74 4.81
C GLN A 150 7.44 18.92 5.00
N SER A 151 6.96 19.47 3.93
CA SER A 151 5.78 20.34 3.95
C SER A 151 4.52 19.47 4.08
N ALA A 152 4.28 18.95 5.29
CA ALA A 152 2.96 18.40 5.57
C ALA A 152 1.96 19.56 5.61
N ARG A 153 1.07 19.63 4.61
CA ARG A 153 -0.14 20.45 4.75
C ARG A 153 -0.96 19.86 5.88
N PRO A 154 -1.57 20.71 6.72
CA PRO A 154 -2.54 20.22 7.68
C PRO A 154 -3.62 19.42 6.93
N ALA A 155 -3.70 18.12 7.18
CA ALA A 155 -4.84 17.36 6.68
C ALA A 155 -5.98 17.51 7.65
N ASP A 156 -6.96 18.26 7.27
CA ASP A 156 -8.29 18.25 7.83
C ASP A 156 -9.23 18.06 6.62
N PRO A 157 -9.67 16.90 6.38
CA PRO A 157 -9.81 15.59 7.02
C PRO A 157 -8.57 14.67 7.00
N PRO A 158 -8.70 13.38 7.40
CA PRO A 158 -7.65 12.38 7.26
C PRO A 158 -7.02 12.38 5.88
N GLY A 159 -5.71 12.28 5.79
CA GLY A 159 -4.98 12.31 4.54
C GLY A 159 -4.06 11.12 4.36
N PHE A 160 -3.95 10.64 3.13
CA PHE A 160 -3.00 9.61 2.73
C PHE A 160 -1.57 10.16 2.74
N ASN A 161 -0.64 9.41 3.33
CA ASN A 161 0.77 9.77 3.41
C ASN A 161 1.63 8.88 2.48
N HIS A 162 1.64 7.57 2.71
CA HIS A 162 2.44 6.65 1.90
C HIS A 162 1.88 5.22 1.85
N ILE A 163 2.48 4.43 0.96
CA ILE A 163 2.35 2.97 0.96
C ILE A 163 3.68 2.40 1.45
N GLY A 164 3.63 1.44 2.35
CA GLY A 164 4.79 0.70 2.80
C GLY A 164 4.76 -0.77 2.37
N LEU A 165 5.94 -1.32 2.11
CA LEU A 165 6.15 -2.73 1.78
C LEU A 165 7.30 -3.31 2.59
N VAL A 166 7.04 -4.39 3.29
CA VAL A 166 8.09 -5.17 3.97
C VAL A 166 8.74 -6.13 2.98
N VAL A 167 10.05 -6.03 2.84
CA VAL A 167 10.85 -6.77 1.86
C VAL A 167 11.84 -7.73 2.51
N LEU A 168 12.32 -8.70 1.74
CA LEU A 168 13.39 -9.59 2.15
C LEU A 168 14.78 -8.95 1.97
N ASP A 169 14.91 -8.13 0.92
CA ASP A 169 16.16 -7.50 0.51
C ASP A 169 15.85 -6.11 -0.06
N SER A 170 16.15 -5.09 0.72
CA SER A 170 15.85 -3.71 0.32
C SER A 170 16.67 -3.24 -0.88
N ASP A 171 17.86 -3.82 -1.14
CA ASP A 171 18.66 -3.43 -2.31
C ASP A 171 18.01 -3.98 -3.59
N LYS A 172 17.47 -5.20 -3.56
CA LYS A 172 16.66 -5.74 -4.66
C LYS A 172 15.38 -4.93 -4.87
N ALA A 173 14.68 -4.60 -3.77
CA ALA A 173 13.47 -3.79 -3.86
C ALA A 173 13.77 -2.39 -4.42
N LYS A 174 14.79 -1.70 -3.95
CA LYS A 174 15.23 -0.40 -4.50
C LYS A 174 15.63 -0.50 -5.97
N ALA A 175 16.33 -1.56 -6.37
CA ALA A 175 16.67 -1.77 -7.78
C ALA A 175 15.44 -1.97 -8.66
N PHE A 176 14.44 -2.71 -8.17
CA PHE A 176 13.19 -2.94 -8.89
C PHE A 176 12.35 -1.64 -8.97
N TYR A 177 11.98 -1.08 -7.84
CA TYR A 177 11.11 0.10 -7.80
C TYR A 177 11.82 1.35 -8.32
N GLY A 178 13.09 1.57 -7.97
CA GLY A 178 13.87 2.70 -8.45
C GLY A 178 14.29 2.57 -9.91
N GLY A 179 14.93 1.46 -10.24
CA GLY A 179 15.50 1.27 -11.59
C GLY A 179 14.46 1.00 -12.66
N LEU A 180 13.38 0.29 -12.34
CA LEU A 180 12.36 -0.12 -13.29
C LEU A 180 11.14 0.80 -13.31
N LEU A 181 10.72 1.29 -12.15
CA LEU A 181 9.52 2.12 -12.01
C LEU A 181 9.83 3.62 -11.95
N GLY A 182 11.11 4.00 -11.94
CA GLY A 182 11.51 5.39 -11.92
C GLY A 182 11.30 6.07 -10.58
N GLU A 183 11.31 5.29 -9.48
CA GLU A 183 11.23 5.83 -8.14
C GLU A 183 12.58 6.38 -7.68
N GLU A 184 12.57 7.53 -7.02
CA GLU A 184 13.77 8.10 -6.41
C GLU A 184 13.90 7.65 -4.97
N PHE A 185 14.88 6.78 -4.70
CA PHE A 185 15.30 6.44 -3.34
C PHE A 185 16.50 7.29 -2.92
N PRO A 186 16.64 7.61 -1.62
CA PRO A 186 17.84 8.26 -1.12
C PRO A 186 19.09 7.43 -1.44
N LYS A 187 20.15 8.10 -1.91
CA LYS A 187 21.44 7.44 -2.21
C LYS A 187 22.20 7.00 -0.96
N THR A 188 21.89 7.61 0.18
CA THR A 188 22.48 7.27 1.47
C THR A 188 21.85 5.99 2.02
N GLU A 189 22.68 5.10 2.54
CA GLU A 189 22.19 3.91 3.24
C GLU A 189 21.41 4.32 4.50
N SER A 190 20.27 3.67 4.71
CA SER A 190 19.54 3.78 5.98
C SER A 190 20.24 2.88 7.01
N PRO A 191 20.58 3.40 8.18
CA PRO A 191 21.17 2.59 9.23
C PRO A 191 20.20 1.53 9.74
N TRP A 192 20.75 0.40 10.24
CA TRP A 192 19.95 -0.55 10.96
C TRP A 192 19.54 0.02 12.33
N ILE A 193 18.26 0.01 12.60
CA ILE A 193 17.65 0.45 13.85
C ILE A 193 17.34 -0.78 14.68
N SER A 194 17.85 -0.82 15.91
CA SER A 194 17.62 -1.89 16.87
C SER A 194 17.23 -1.31 18.23
N ASN A 195 16.66 -2.11 19.10
CA ASN A 195 16.22 -1.71 20.45
C ASN A 195 15.29 -0.47 20.41
N ASN A 196 14.36 -0.48 19.48
CA ASN A 196 13.41 0.60 19.29
C ASN A 196 12.03 0.17 19.79
N ASP A 197 11.80 0.34 21.10
CA ASP A 197 10.55 -0.03 21.75
C ASP A 197 9.33 0.69 21.15
N PHE A 198 9.54 1.88 20.59
CA PHE A 198 8.46 2.62 19.93
C PHE A 198 8.00 1.87 18.67
N MET A 199 8.93 1.51 17.76
CA MET A 199 8.59 0.77 16.55
C MET A 199 8.07 -0.62 16.86
N ASP A 200 8.71 -1.31 17.82
CA ASP A 200 8.26 -2.63 18.26
C ASP A 200 6.84 -2.57 18.83
N SER A 201 6.57 -1.59 19.68
CA SER A 201 5.23 -1.39 20.24
C SER A 201 4.20 -1.05 19.17
N ALA A 202 4.52 -0.19 18.22
CA ALA A 202 3.59 0.25 17.18
C ALA A 202 3.14 -0.91 16.27
N VAL A 203 4.07 -1.78 15.88
CA VAL A 203 3.78 -2.93 15.00
C VAL A 203 3.43 -4.21 15.76
N GLY A 204 3.47 -4.19 17.10
CA GLY A 204 3.21 -5.36 17.96
C GLY A 204 4.33 -6.38 17.98
N GLY A 205 5.58 -5.98 17.69
CA GLY A 205 6.77 -6.83 17.65
C GLY A 205 7.61 -6.74 18.90
N HIS A 206 8.71 -7.50 18.95
CA HIS A 206 9.73 -7.42 19.98
C HIS A 206 11.11 -7.69 19.39
N GLY A 207 12.07 -6.84 19.72
CA GLY A 207 13.47 -7.01 19.33
C GLY A 207 13.67 -6.98 17.81
N ASN A 208 12.88 -6.21 17.09
CA ASN A 208 13.05 -6.02 15.66
C ASN A 208 14.35 -5.26 15.36
N VAL A 209 15.03 -5.69 14.31
CA VAL A 209 16.15 -4.95 13.73
C VAL A 209 15.75 -4.61 12.32
N LEU A 210 15.48 -3.32 12.05
CA LEU A 210 14.90 -2.88 10.79
C LEU A 210 15.68 -1.72 10.18
N ARG A 211 15.51 -1.52 8.88
CA ARG A 211 15.88 -0.29 8.18
C ARG A 211 14.75 0.13 7.25
N ILE A 212 14.62 1.44 7.05
CA ILE A 212 13.54 2.06 6.29
C ILE A 212 14.12 2.92 5.19
N PHE A 213 13.58 2.77 3.99
CA PHE A 213 13.89 3.59 2.84
C PHE A 213 12.60 4.24 2.33
N ASN A 214 12.59 5.55 2.27
CA ASN A 214 11.49 6.31 1.70
C ASN A 214 11.88 6.77 0.31
N GLY A 215 11.23 6.23 -0.70
CA GLY A 215 11.33 6.67 -2.08
C GLY A 215 10.16 7.57 -2.48
N THR A 216 10.28 8.22 -3.62
CA THR A 216 9.23 9.08 -4.18
C THR A 216 9.06 8.83 -5.66
N PHE A 217 7.81 8.62 -6.09
CA PHE A 217 7.45 8.63 -7.49
C PHE A 217 7.17 10.07 -7.93
N ALA A 218 7.89 10.52 -8.97
CA ALA A 218 7.56 11.77 -9.63
C ALA A 218 6.30 11.58 -10.49
N GLU A 219 5.28 12.41 -10.29
CA GLU A 219 4.17 12.45 -11.24
C GLU A 219 4.60 13.11 -12.55
N ALA A 220 4.34 12.45 -13.68
CA ALA A 220 4.69 12.96 -15.00
C ALA A 220 4.00 14.29 -15.35
N ALA A 221 2.85 14.56 -14.73
CA ALA A 221 2.06 15.77 -15.00
C ALA A 221 2.34 16.94 -14.03
N ASP A 222 2.93 16.66 -12.87
CA ASP A 222 3.27 17.68 -11.87
C ASP A 222 4.51 17.23 -11.09
N PRO A 223 5.68 17.77 -11.39
CA PRO A 223 6.94 17.40 -10.71
C PRO A 223 6.97 17.76 -9.22
N ASN A 224 6.01 18.54 -8.72
CA ASN A 224 5.85 18.84 -7.30
C ASN A 224 4.90 17.86 -6.59
N ALA A 225 4.11 17.11 -7.33
CA ALA A 225 3.23 16.06 -6.82
C ALA A 225 4.01 14.75 -6.77
N ARG A 226 4.36 14.29 -5.58
CA ARG A 226 5.14 13.07 -5.37
C ARG A 226 4.37 12.14 -4.45
N MET A 227 4.27 10.88 -4.85
CA MET A 227 3.79 9.82 -3.98
C MET A 227 4.96 9.22 -3.22
N ARG A 228 4.82 9.00 -1.92
CA ARG A 228 5.84 8.30 -1.12
C ARG A 228 5.59 6.80 -1.14
N PHE A 229 6.70 6.07 -1.27
CA PHE A 229 6.74 4.62 -1.15
C PHE A 229 7.80 4.24 -0.13
N GLU A 230 7.41 3.47 0.87
CA GLU A 230 8.29 3.02 1.93
C GLU A 230 8.68 1.57 1.72
N VAL A 231 9.97 1.29 1.78
CA VAL A 231 10.53 -0.05 1.80
C VAL A 231 11.10 -0.32 3.18
N VAL A 232 10.59 -1.35 3.86
CA VAL A 232 11.03 -1.75 5.20
C VAL A 232 11.68 -3.12 5.13
N GLU A 233 12.91 -3.25 5.63
CA GLU A 233 13.57 -4.54 5.75
C GLU A 233 13.82 -4.87 7.23
N TYR A 234 13.38 -6.05 7.65
CA TYR A 234 13.64 -6.58 8.99
C TYR A 234 14.76 -7.62 8.92
N LYS A 235 15.93 -7.29 9.48
CA LYS A 235 17.15 -8.13 9.40
C LYS A 235 16.96 -9.51 10.02
N ASN A 236 16.25 -9.57 11.13
CA ASN A 236 16.07 -10.77 11.95
C ASN A 236 14.71 -11.46 11.75
N ARG A 237 13.94 -11.06 10.72
CA ARG A 237 12.59 -11.57 10.43
C ARG A 237 12.46 -12.14 9.01
N LYS A 238 13.57 -12.50 8.40
CA LYS A 238 13.57 -13.02 7.03
C LYS A 238 12.90 -14.38 6.97
N LYS A 239 11.76 -14.43 6.26
CA LYS A 239 10.98 -15.62 6.04
C LYS A 239 10.51 -15.63 4.59
N PRO A 240 10.72 -16.71 3.83
CA PRO A 240 10.21 -16.78 2.46
C PRO A 240 8.71 -16.55 2.38
N VAL A 241 8.30 -15.77 1.40
CA VAL A 241 6.88 -15.51 1.15
C VAL A 241 6.28 -16.69 0.40
N ALA A 242 5.25 -17.30 0.97
CA ALA A 242 4.53 -18.38 0.29
C ALA A 242 3.80 -17.82 -0.95
N PRO A 243 3.84 -18.53 -2.10
CA PRO A 243 3.11 -18.09 -3.29
C PRO A 243 1.62 -17.89 -3.02
N TYR A 244 1.07 -16.81 -3.55
CA TYR A 244 -0.35 -16.47 -3.44
C TYR A 244 -0.91 -15.99 -4.79
N SER A 245 -2.24 -16.07 -4.94
CA SER A 245 -2.96 -15.60 -6.12
C SER A 245 -3.45 -14.18 -5.92
N ILE A 246 -3.60 -13.42 -7.00
CA ILE A 246 -4.25 -12.10 -6.96
C ILE A 246 -5.71 -12.19 -6.47
N THR A 247 -6.34 -13.35 -6.58
CA THR A 247 -7.70 -13.60 -6.11
C THR A 247 -7.81 -14.00 -4.64
N ASP A 248 -6.68 -14.28 -3.97
CA ASP A 248 -6.67 -14.59 -2.54
C ASP A 248 -7.11 -13.38 -1.70
N ILE A 249 -7.70 -13.62 -0.53
CA ILE A 249 -8.20 -12.56 0.36
C ILE A 249 -7.02 -11.87 1.05
N GLY A 250 -7.07 -10.54 1.12
CA GLY A 250 -6.03 -9.71 1.73
C GLY A 250 -4.84 -9.45 0.80
N VAL A 251 -4.89 -9.90 -0.45
CA VAL A 251 -3.84 -9.55 -1.42
C VAL A 251 -3.96 -8.10 -1.83
N ASN A 252 -2.83 -7.43 -1.74
CA ASN A 252 -2.68 -6.03 -2.15
C ASN A 252 -1.85 -5.93 -3.42
N TYR A 253 -2.10 -4.90 -4.18
CA TYR A 253 -1.25 -4.50 -5.28
C TYR A 253 -1.20 -2.99 -5.39
N VAL A 254 -0.11 -2.48 -5.93
CA VAL A 254 0.08 -1.04 -6.18
C VAL A 254 0.03 -0.82 -7.68
N GLY A 255 -0.79 0.15 -8.12
CA GLY A 255 -0.89 0.54 -9.52
C GLY A 255 0.00 1.74 -9.82
N PHE A 256 0.81 1.63 -10.89
CA PHE A 256 1.64 2.71 -11.39
C PHE A 256 1.26 3.09 -12.81
N GLU A 257 1.07 4.39 -13.05
CA GLU A 257 0.93 4.93 -14.39
C GLU A 257 2.30 5.00 -15.05
N VAL A 258 2.42 4.39 -16.23
CA VAL A 258 3.66 4.36 -17.01
C VAL A 258 3.45 4.88 -18.41
N SER A 259 4.51 5.42 -19.02
CA SER A 259 4.54 5.78 -20.44
C SER A 259 5.31 4.72 -21.22
N GLY A 260 4.77 4.24 -22.34
CA GLY A 260 5.41 3.24 -23.17
C GLY A 260 5.41 1.83 -22.54
N ILE A 261 4.27 1.35 -22.11
CA ILE A 261 4.09 0.06 -21.42
C ILE A 261 4.71 -1.13 -22.16
N ASP A 262 4.76 -1.12 -23.51
CA ASP A 262 5.41 -2.18 -24.29
C ASP A 262 6.91 -2.31 -23.97
N ALA A 263 7.62 -1.18 -23.99
CA ALA A 263 9.04 -1.15 -23.67
C ALA A 263 9.29 -1.51 -22.21
N PHE A 264 8.37 -1.10 -21.34
CA PHE A 264 8.40 -1.43 -19.92
C PHE A 264 8.29 -2.95 -19.70
N VAL A 265 7.26 -3.59 -20.22
CA VAL A 265 7.04 -5.04 -20.09
C VAL A 265 8.15 -5.83 -20.77
N ALA A 266 8.66 -5.36 -21.92
CA ALA A 266 9.80 -6.00 -22.58
C ALA A 266 11.07 -5.96 -21.71
N ARG A 267 11.31 -4.86 -21.00
CA ARG A 267 12.40 -4.71 -20.04
C ARG A 267 12.26 -5.68 -18.87
N LEU A 268 11.04 -5.76 -18.29
CA LEU A 268 10.73 -6.68 -17.20
C LEU A 268 11.00 -8.13 -17.58
N LYS A 269 10.59 -8.55 -18.77
CA LYS A 269 10.85 -9.91 -19.28
C LYS A 269 12.34 -10.22 -19.39
N LYS A 270 13.18 -9.26 -19.78
CA LYS A 270 14.63 -9.44 -19.90
C LYS A 270 15.31 -9.66 -18.54
N VAL A 271 14.77 -9.15 -17.46
CA VAL A 271 15.28 -9.36 -16.09
C VAL A 271 14.60 -10.53 -15.37
N GLY A 272 13.84 -11.34 -16.08
CA GLY A 272 13.25 -12.59 -15.57
C GLY A 272 12.04 -12.40 -14.67
N LEU A 273 11.40 -11.24 -14.69
CA LEU A 273 10.20 -10.99 -13.87
C LEU A 273 8.98 -11.72 -14.43
N THR A 274 8.10 -12.13 -13.53
CA THR A 274 6.86 -12.81 -13.90
C THR A 274 5.80 -11.80 -14.30
N VAL A 275 5.32 -11.89 -15.54
CA VAL A 275 4.11 -11.21 -15.98
C VAL A 275 2.94 -12.13 -15.66
N VAL A 276 1.98 -11.66 -14.87
CA VAL A 276 0.81 -12.42 -14.40
C VAL A 276 -0.33 -12.34 -15.39
N SER A 277 -0.54 -11.13 -15.94
CA SER A 277 -1.56 -10.90 -16.98
C SER A 277 -1.23 -11.63 -18.27
N ASP A 278 -2.24 -11.83 -19.12
CA ASP A 278 -2.09 -12.33 -20.48
C ASP A 278 -1.45 -11.26 -21.39
N GLY A 279 -0.14 -11.01 -21.14
CA GLY A 279 0.57 -9.90 -21.76
C GLY A 279 0.07 -8.52 -21.34
N ILE A 280 0.10 -7.57 -22.26
CA ILE A 280 -0.51 -6.25 -22.09
C ILE A 280 -1.96 -6.34 -22.56
N VAL A 281 -2.88 -6.06 -21.66
CA VAL A 281 -4.32 -6.13 -21.91
C VAL A 281 -4.88 -4.73 -22.13
N THR A 282 -5.62 -4.53 -23.23
CA THR A 282 -6.32 -3.25 -23.48
C THR A 282 -7.71 -3.30 -22.87
N MET A 283 -8.02 -2.33 -22.03
CA MET A 283 -9.32 -2.13 -21.41
C MET A 283 -10.23 -1.24 -22.27
N ASN A 284 -11.52 -1.28 -21.97
CA ASN A 284 -12.46 -0.30 -22.51
C ASN A 284 -11.99 1.12 -22.22
N GLY A 285 -12.08 2.02 -23.19
CA GLY A 285 -11.53 3.37 -23.09
C GLY A 285 -10.04 3.50 -23.46
N GLY A 286 -9.42 2.42 -23.95
CA GLY A 286 -8.06 2.44 -24.50
C GLY A 286 -6.93 2.40 -23.47
N TYR A 287 -7.23 2.20 -22.18
CA TYR A 287 -6.21 1.96 -21.17
C TYR A 287 -5.52 0.61 -21.42
N ARG A 288 -4.22 0.59 -21.24
CA ARG A 288 -3.40 -0.63 -21.40
C ARG A 288 -2.81 -1.02 -20.05
N VAL A 289 -2.94 -2.28 -19.67
CA VAL A 289 -2.62 -2.77 -18.34
C VAL A 289 -1.78 -4.03 -18.43
N ALA A 290 -0.77 -4.14 -17.55
CA ALA A 290 -0.06 -5.38 -17.29
C ALA A 290 0.09 -5.57 -15.77
N LEU A 291 -0.20 -6.77 -15.29
CA LEU A 291 0.03 -7.16 -13.91
C LEU A 291 1.31 -7.98 -13.83
N VAL A 292 2.22 -7.58 -12.95
CA VAL A 292 3.51 -8.23 -12.73
C VAL A 292 3.73 -8.57 -11.26
N ARG A 293 4.77 -9.33 -10.95
CA ARG A 293 5.19 -9.59 -9.58
C ARG A 293 6.54 -8.94 -9.31
N ASP A 294 6.64 -8.36 -8.13
CA ASP A 294 7.89 -7.96 -7.50
C ASP A 294 8.81 -9.19 -7.33
N PRO A 295 10.10 -9.07 -7.66
CA PRO A 295 11.02 -10.22 -7.65
C PRO A 295 11.48 -10.65 -6.26
N ASP A 296 11.31 -9.81 -5.23
CA ASP A 296 11.80 -10.07 -3.88
C ASP A 296 10.76 -10.79 -3.02
N VAL A 297 9.57 -10.24 -2.91
CA VAL A 297 8.50 -10.78 -2.07
C VAL A 297 7.27 -11.26 -2.87
N GLY A 298 7.29 -11.12 -4.19
CA GLY A 298 6.21 -11.52 -5.06
C GLY A 298 4.96 -10.64 -4.95
N ALA A 299 5.10 -9.43 -4.43
CA ALA A 299 4.03 -8.46 -4.39
C ALA A 299 3.53 -8.14 -5.81
N PHE A 300 2.23 -7.96 -5.96
CA PHE A 300 1.65 -7.60 -7.24
C PHE A 300 1.84 -6.12 -7.53
N VAL A 301 2.23 -5.81 -8.76
CA VAL A 301 2.36 -4.46 -9.29
C VAL A 301 1.54 -4.37 -10.58
N GLU A 302 0.60 -3.44 -10.62
CA GLU A 302 -0.17 -3.13 -11.82
C GLU A 302 0.49 -1.96 -12.55
N LEU A 303 0.86 -2.17 -13.79
CA LEU A 303 1.34 -1.13 -14.69
C LEU A 303 0.19 -0.73 -15.61
N PHE A 304 -0.14 0.54 -15.67
CA PHE A 304 -1.18 1.00 -16.58
C PHE A 304 -0.74 2.23 -17.38
N GLU A 305 -1.16 2.28 -18.62
CA GLU A 305 -0.92 3.39 -19.55
C GLU A 305 -2.25 3.99 -19.99
N ARG A 306 -2.36 5.30 -19.91
CA ARG A 306 -3.53 6.02 -20.43
C ARG A 306 -3.55 6.02 -21.95
N PRO A 307 -4.74 6.08 -22.58
CA PRO A 307 -4.83 6.29 -24.01
C PRO A 307 -4.13 7.60 -24.39
N LYS A 308 -3.39 7.58 -25.49
CA LYS A 308 -2.83 8.81 -26.08
C LYS A 308 -4.00 9.69 -26.50
N LYS A 309 -3.96 10.93 -26.07
CA LYS A 309 -4.92 11.96 -26.54
C LYS A 309 -4.71 12.27 -27.99
#